data_53f8bdb295c0d237553acb5190c11011
#
_entry.id   53f8bdb295c0d237553acb5190c11011
#
_cell.length_a   1.000
_cell.length_b   1.000
_cell.length_c   1.000
_cell.angle_alpha   90.00
_cell.angle_beta   90.00
_cell.angle_gamma   90.00
#
_symmetry.space_group_name_H-M   'P 1'
#
loop_
_entity.id
_entity.type
_entity.pdbx_description
1 polymer ?
#
loop_
_entity_poly.entity_id
_entity_poly.type
_entity_poly.pdbx_seq_one_letter_code
_entity_poly.pdbx_strand_id
1 'polypeptide(L)'
;MHVKEAVTLFRYYQQSHHRKRTIDSYQTLLSTFDRLFAERSLDSLQSDEVYQFLENTTEGSAKSTRRLRYAQLKAFFNFIIDKCHHDMKNPCEAPLLSKTFRMPRQMPKTILEKETVDEMIYNTKTPRNRLMLELQARCGLRIGELLNIRAQDVSERKLTIKEPKSGKDAEVAFMPEQIAKRMGEYVKANNFFVEDRVFPISYSTARMFIRKLGRTLNLTISPHDLRRYSATYASRNGVPLEIVSKVILRHQDLKTTQIYLGKVSEHEAIRWMDILHGK
;
A
#
# COMPACT_ATOMS: atom_id res chain seq x y z
N MET A 1 -11.84 -6.92 33.36
CA MET A 1 -12.21 -5.86 32.38
C MET A 1 -13.22 -6.42 31.39
N HIS A 2 -14.33 -5.73 31.16
CA HIS A 2 -15.28 -6.12 30.12
C HIS A 2 -14.81 -5.77 28.73
N VAL A 3 -15.26 -6.51 27.72
CA VAL A 3 -14.89 -6.30 26.30
C VAL A 3 -15.19 -4.87 25.86
N LYS A 4 -16.35 -4.31 26.24
CA LYS A 4 -16.76 -2.93 25.94
C LYS A 4 -15.75 -1.89 26.44
N GLU A 5 -15.26 -2.04 27.66
CA GLU A 5 -14.27 -1.16 28.26
C GLU A 5 -12.94 -1.24 27.50
N ALA A 6 -12.49 -2.46 27.21
CA ALA A 6 -11.26 -2.72 26.48
C ALA A 6 -11.30 -2.15 25.03
N VAL A 7 -12.42 -2.34 24.33
CA VAL A 7 -12.61 -1.78 22.98
C VAL A 7 -12.60 -0.26 23.02
N THR A 8 -13.23 0.35 24.03
CA THR A 8 -13.23 1.82 24.21
C THR A 8 -11.82 2.35 24.44
N LEU A 9 -11.05 1.70 25.31
CA LEU A 9 -9.67 2.05 25.63
C LEU A 9 -8.77 1.95 24.40
N PHE A 10 -8.89 0.86 23.64
CA PHE A 10 -8.12 0.67 22.43
C PHE A 10 -8.47 1.68 21.33
N ARG A 11 -9.74 2.04 21.18
CA ARG A 11 -10.18 3.09 20.25
C ARG A 11 -9.56 4.45 20.61
N TYR A 12 -9.56 4.80 21.90
CA TYR A 12 -8.93 6.04 22.36
C TYR A 12 -7.43 6.07 22.04
N TYR A 13 -6.71 4.97 22.33
CA TYR A 13 -5.31 4.82 21.96
C TYR A 13 -5.08 4.99 20.46
N GLN A 14 -5.93 4.36 19.64
CA GLN A 14 -5.79 4.44 18.19
C GLN A 14 -5.97 5.86 17.64
N GLN A 15 -6.87 6.67 18.22
CA GLN A 15 -7.10 8.05 17.78
C GLN A 15 -5.83 8.90 17.89
N SER A 16 -5.01 8.66 18.91
CA SER A 16 -3.77 9.41 19.15
C SER A 16 -2.57 8.87 18.35
N HIS A 17 -2.59 7.62 17.89
CA HIS A 17 -1.39 6.95 17.35
C HIS A 17 -1.53 6.44 15.92
N HIS A 18 -2.75 6.41 15.36
CA HIS A 18 -2.99 5.79 14.06
C HIS A 18 -3.67 6.73 13.07
N ARG A 19 -3.38 6.51 11.78
CA ARG A 19 -4.05 7.24 10.70
C ARG A 19 -5.52 6.81 10.58
N LYS A 20 -6.41 7.74 10.22
CA LYS A 20 -7.85 7.52 10.07
C LYS A 20 -8.21 6.20 9.36
N ARG A 21 -7.57 5.90 8.25
CA ARG A 21 -7.83 4.66 7.48
C ARG A 21 -7.54 3.37 8.26
N THR A 22 -6.54 3.39 9.14
CA THR A 22 -6.22 2.27 10.04
C THR A 22 -7.32 2.15 11.09
N ILE A 23 -7.73 3.26 11.69
CA ILE A 23 -8.82 3.32 12.67
C ILE A 23 -10.11 2.77 12.07
N ASP A 24 -10.53 3.24 10.87
CA ASP A 24 -11.72 2.77 10.17
C ASP A 24 -11.69 1.24 9.92
N SER A 25 -10.51 0.72 9.58
CA SER A 25 -10.32 -0.73 9.37
C SER A 25 -10.51 -1.55 10.65
N TYR A 26 -9.98 -1.07 11.79
CA TYR A 26 -10.20 -1.71 13.09
C TYR A 26 -11.64 -1.57 13.56
N GLN A 27 -12.24 -0.39 13.37
CA GLN A 27 -13.60 -0.12 13.79
C GLN A 27 -14.60 -1.11 13.20
N THR A 28 -14.45 -1.48 11.93
CA THR A 28 -15.30 -2.49 11.28
C THR A 28 -15.30 -3.84 12.03
N LEU A 29 -14.13 -4.30 12.50
CA LEU A 29 -14.00 -5.55 13.25
C LEU A 29 -14.49 -5.39 14.70
N LEU A 30 -13.96 -4.36 15.38
CA LEU A 30 -14.19 -4.17 16.81
C LEU A 30 -15.63 -3.77 17.14
N SER A 31 -16.35 -3.12 16.23
CA SER A 31 -17.79 -2.85 16.43
C SER A 31 -18.63 -4.13 16.44
N THR A 32 -18.26 -5.12 15.62
CA THR A 32 -18.95 -6.42 15.61
C THR A 32 -18.55 -7.24 16.84
N PHE A 33 -17.27 -7.19 17.24
CA PHE A 33 -16.76 -7.86 18.42
C PHE A 33 -17.40 -7.34 19.71
N ASP A 34 -17.46 -6.01 19.85
CA ASP A 34 -18.13 -5.32 20.96
C ASP A 34 -19.62 -5.70 21.05
N ARG A 35 -20.34 -5.63 19.93
CA ARG A 35 -21.77 -6.01 19.88
C ARG A 35 -22.05 -7.44 20.39
N LEU A 36 -21.16 -8.39 20.11
CA LEU A 36 -21.35 -9.80 20.45
C LEU A 36 -20.89 -10.15 21.87
N PHE A 37 -19.88 -9.44 22.38
CA PHE A 37 -19.20 -9.81 23.61
C PHE A 37 -19.12 -8.69 24.66
N ALA A 38 -19.80 -7.53 24.45
CA ALA A 38 -19.67 -6.32 25.27
C ALA A 38 -19.62 -6.56 26.78
N GLU A 39 -20.57 -7.35 27.28
CA GLU A 39 -20.76 -7.61 28.73
C GLU A 39 -19.91 -8.78 29.25
N ARG A 40 -19.16 -9.44 28.38
CA ARG A 40 -18.27 -10.55 28.77
C ARG A 40 -16.96 -10.01 29.32
N SER A 41 -16.41 -10.68 30.34
CA SER A 41 -15.03 -10.46 30.76
C SER A 41 -14.07 -10.96 29.70
N LEU A 42 -13.03 -10.16 29.39
CA LEU A 42 -11.99 -10.53 28.41
C LEU A 42 -11.32 -11.86 28.75
N ASP A 43 -11.09 -12.14 30.04
CA ASP A 43 -10.46 -13.37 30.53
C ASP A 43 -11.29 -14.62 30.28
N SER A 44 -12.62 -14.43 30.14
CA SER A 44 -13.54 -15.55 29.90
C SER A 44 -13.57 -15.99 28.43
N LEU A 45 -13.00 -15.21 27.53
CA LEU A 45 -13.02 -15.52 26.10
C LEU A 45 -12.02 -16.61 25.76
N GLN A 46 -12.54 -17.72 25.23
CA GLN A 46 -11.73 -18.86 24.82
C GLN A 46 -11.31 -18.77 23.36
N SER A 47 -10.21 -19.43 23.02
CA SER A 47 -9.68 -19.45 21.63
C SER A 47 -10.70 -19.95 20.61
N ASP A 48 -11.57 -20.91 20.99
CA ASP A 48 -12.57 -21.45 20.08
C ASP A 48 -13.68 -20.43 19.77
N GLU A 49 -14.08 -19.60 20.74
CA GLU A 49 -15.04 -18.52 20.54
C GLU A 49 -14.47 -17.44 19.62
N VAL A 50 -13.20 -17.08 19.81
CA VAL A 50 -12.47 -16.15 18.93
C VAL A 50 -12.32 -16.71 17.52
N TYR A 51 -12.08 -18.02 17.40
CA TYR A 51 -12.05 -18.71 16.11
C TYR A 51 -13.40 -18.60 15.39
N GLN A 52 -14.51 -18.98 16.05
CA GLN A 52 -15.85 -18.90 15.48
C GLN A 52 -16.24 -17.47 15.10
N PHE A 53 -15.90 -16.49 15.94
CA PHE A 53 -16.11 -15.07 15.63
C PHE A 53 -15.41 -14.67 14.34
N LEU A 54 -14.14 -15.04 14.17
CA LEU A 54 -13.35 -14.70 12.95
C LEU A 54 -13.89 -15.46 11.73
N GLU A 55 -14.23 -16.73 11.83
CA GLU A 55 -14.84 -17.49 10.74
C GLU A 55 -16.14 -16.81 10.27
N ASN A 56 -17.08 -16.56 11.17
CA ASN A 56 -18.38 -15.95 10.85
C ASN A 56 -18.23 -14.53 10.28
N THR A 57 -17.33 -13.71 10.86
CA THR A 57 -17.13 -12.32 10.41
C THR A 57 -16.41 -12.24 9.08
N THR A 58 -15.66 -13.25 8.70
CA THR A 58 -14.87 -13.29 7.48
C THR A 58 -15.33 -14.33 6.46
N GLU A 59 -16.51 -14.89 6.65
CA GLU A 59 -17.11 -15.82 5.70
C GLU A 59 -17.21 -15.19 4.30
N GLY A 60 -16.88 -15.95 3.26
CA GLY A 60 -16.84 -15.44 1.88
C GLY A 60 -15.75 -14.42 1.58
N SER A 61 -14.97 -13.99 2.56
CA SER A 61 -13.90 -13.01 2.35
C SER A 61 -12.63 -13.62 1.77
N ALA A 62 -11.86 -12.79 1.05
CA ALA A 62 -10.54 -13.19 0.55
C ALA A 62 -9.60 -13.57 1.70
N LYS A 63 -8.68 -14.52 1.46
CA LYS A 63 -7.69 -14.98 2.46
C LYS A 63 -6.88 -13.84 3.09
N SER A 64 -6.58 -12.79 2.31
CA SER A 64 -5.91 -11.58 2.81
C SER A 64 -6.76 -10.79 3.82
N THR A 65 -8.06 -10.69 3.61
CA THR A 65 -9.00 -10.05 4.53
C THR A 65 -9.12 -10.86 5.82
N ARG A 66 -9.27 -12.18 5.71
CA ARG A 66 -9.29 -13.10 6.86
C ARG A 66 -8.04 -12.93 7.72
N ARG A 67 -6.85 -12.94 7.08
CA ARG A 67 -5.57 -12.72 7.75
C ARG A 67 -5.49 -11.34 8.42
N LEU A 68 -5.99 -10.30 7.75
CA LEU A 68 -6.01 -8.95 8.31
C LEU A 68 -6.85 -8.89 9.59
N ARG A 69 -8.07 -9.43 9.56
CA ARG A 69 -8.98 -9.42 10.72
C ARG A 69 -8.39 -10.18 11.91
N TYR A 70 -7.81 -11.35 11.67
CA TYR A 70 -7.07 -12.08 12.69
C TYR A 70 -5.91 -11.26 13.27
N ALA A 71 -5.09 -10.63 12.44
CA ALA A 71 -3.97 -9.80 12.90
C ALA A 71 -4.44 -8.59 13.72
N GLN A 72 -5.56 -7.98 13.31
CA GLN A 72 -6.17 -6.87 14.04
C GLN A 72 -6.66 -7.30 15.42
N LEU A 73 -7.35 -8.42 15.51
CA LEU A 73 -7.85 -8.92 16.80
C LEU A 73 -6.71 -9.36 17.71
N LYS A 74 -5.69 -10.02 17.16
CA LYS A 74 -4.47 -10.36 17.91
C LYS A 74 -3.78 -9.11 18.47
N ALA A 75 -3.65 -8.06 17.67
CA ALA A 75 -3.06 -6.80 18.11
C ALA A 75 -3.88 -6.08 19.19
N PHE A 76 -5.21 -6.18 19.13
CA PHE A 76 -6.09 -5.68 20.17
C PHE A 76 -5.85 -6.38 21.51
N PHE A 77 -5.83 -7.70 21.53
CA PHE A 77 -5.56 -8.46 22.78
C PHE A 77 -4.14 -8.17 23.31
N ASN A 78 -3.12 -8.14 22.46
CA ASN A 78 -1.76 -7.78 22.88
C ASN A 78 -1.71 -6.38 23.51
N PHE A 79 -2.39 -5.40 22.94
CA PHE A 79 -2.45 -4.06 23.51
C PHE A 79 -3.04 -4.07 24.92
N ILE A 80 -4.15 -4.80 25.15
CA ILE A 80 -4.77 -4.87 26.47
C ILE A 80 -3.84 -5.56 27.47
N ILE A 81 -3.20 -6.64 27.09
CA ILE A 81 -2.24 -7.36 27.94
C ILE A 81 -1.07 -6.44 28.32
N ASP A 82 -0.46 -5.80 27.35
CA ASP A 82 0.76 -5.00 27.53
C ASP A 82 0.48 -3.68 28.28
N LYS A 83 -0.58 -2.96 27.91
CA LYS A 83 -0.88 -1.61 28.44
C LYS A 83 -1.67 -1.62 29.73
N CYS A 84 -2.53 -2.62 29.92
CA CYS A 84 -3.37 -2.72 31.12
C CYS A 84 -2.80 -3.69 32.16
N HIS A 85 -1.62 -4.28 31.88
CA HIS A 85 -0.99 -5.31 32.72
C HIS A 85 -1.99 -6.42 33.10
N HIS A 86 -2.81 -6.81 32.10
CA HIS A 86 -3.87 -7.78 32.30
C HIS A 86 -3.29 -9.19 32.24
N ASP A 87 -3.40 -9.93 33.34
CA ASP A 87 -2.87 -11.31 33.43
C ASP A 87 -3.79 -12.30 32.71
N MET A 88 -3.71 -12.29 31.38
CA MET A 88 -4.42 -13.25 30.52
C MET A 88 -3.54 -13.68 29.34
N LYS A 89 -3.76 -14.89 28.83
CA LYS A 89 -3.15 -15.32 27.58
C LYS A 89 -3.97 -14.78 26.39
N ASN A 90 -3.27 -14.30 25.35
CA ASN A 90 -3.95 -13.87 24.15
C ASN A 90 -4.64 -15.05 23.45
N PRO A 91 -5.99 -15.09 23.39
CA PRO A 91 -6.72 -16.20 22.78
C PRO A 91 -6.43 -16.38 21.28
N CYS A 92 -5.93 -15.34 20.61
CA CYS A 92 -5.50 -15.42 19.22
C CYS A 92 -4.17 -16.17 19.03
N GLU A 93 -3.45 -16.54 20.09
CA GLU A 93 -2.17 -17.25 19.97
C GLU A 93 -2.31 -18.76 19.84
N ALA A 94 -3.53 -19.29 19.99
CA ALA A 94 -3.77 -20.70 19.79
C ALA A 94 -3.27 -21.17 18.41
N PRO A 95 -2.58 -22.34 18.35
CA PRO A 95 -1.99 -22.87 17.10
C PRO A 95 -3.02 -23.01 15.97
N LEU A 96 -4.27 -23.37 16.30
CA LEU A 96 -5.36 -23.48 15.34
C LEU A 96 -5.59 -22.16 14.59
N LEU A 97 -5.73 -21.03 15.31
CA LEU A 97 -5.97 -19.73 14.71
C LEU A 97 -4.79 -19.29 13.82
N SER A 98 -3.57 -19.42 14.33
CA SER A 98 -2.38 -19.04 13.58
C SER A 98 -2.21 -19.83 12.28
N LYS A 99 -2.58 -21.11 12.27
CA LYS A 99 -2.55 -21.99 11.11
C LYS A 99 -3.67 -21.67 10.11
N THR A 100 -4.91 -21.51 10.60
CA THR A 100 -6.10 -21.26 9.77
C THR A 100 -6.03 -19.89 9.06
N PHE A 101 -5.62 -18.85 9.78
CA PHE A 101 -5.54 -17.50 9.24
C PHE A 101 -4.16 -17.13 8.64
N ARG A 102 -3.31 -18.13 8.38
CA ARG A 102 -2.02 -17.92 7.72
C ARG A 102 -2.22 -17.50 6.27
N MET A 103 -1.44 -16.49 5.84
CA MET A 103 -1.36 -16.19 4.41
C MET A 103 -0.64 -17.31 3.67
N PRO A 104 -1.21 -17.86 2.61
CA PRO A 104 -0.45 -18.69 1.68
C PRO A 104 0.69 -17.87 1.09
N ARG A 105 1.79 -18.53 0.68
CA ARG A 105 2.86 -17.88 -0.08
C ARG A 105 2.24 -17.12 -1.24
N GLN A 106 2.48 -15.81 -1.30
CA GLN A 106 1.93 -15.01 -2.39
C GLN A 106 2.54 -15.49 -3.71
N MET A 107 1.68 -15.86 -4.64
CA MET A 107 2.11 -16.05 -6.03
C MET A 107 2.65 -14.73 -6.57
N PRO A 108 3.75 -14.75 -7.33
CA PRO A 108 4.24 -13.55 -8.00
C PRO A 108 3.11 -12.94 -8.81
N LYS A 109 2.81 -11.67 -8.58
CA LYS A 109 1.83 -10.96 -9.40
C LYS A 109 2.44 -10.69 -10.77
N THR A 110 1.61 -10.77 -11.81
CA THR A 110 2.01 -10.41 -13.17
C THR A 110 2.61 -9.01 -13.19
N ILE A 111 3.77 -8.87 -13.78
CA ILE A 111 4.46 -7.61 -14.00
C ILE A 111 3.97 -7.06 -15.34
N LEU A 112 3.66 -5.78 -15.39
CA LEU A 112 3.29 -5.12 -16.64
C LEU A 112 4.52 -5.01 -17.55
N GLU A 113 4.33 -5.27 -18.82
CA GLU A 113 5.37 -5.06 -19.83
C GLU A 113 5.44 -3.59 -20.22
N LYS A 114 6.61 -3.18 -20.76
CA LYS A 114 6.89 -1.79 -21.15
C LYS A 114 5.88 -1.27 -22.17
N GLU A 115 5.62 -2.09 -23.17
CA GLU A 115 4.72 -1.79 -24.29
C GLU A 115 3.31 -1.51 -23.80
N THR A 116 2.81 -2.33 -22.87
CA THR A 116 1.49 -2.13 -22.23
C THR A 116 1.41 -0.80 -21.50
N VAL A 117 2.45 -0.46 -20.72
CA VAL A 117 2.46 0.80 -19.96
C VAL A 117 2.58 2.01 -20.88
N ASP A 118 3.39 1.90 -21.93
CA ASP A 118 3.56 2.95 -22.94
C ASP A 118 2.24 3.18 -23.71
N GLU A 119 1.54 2.12 -24.06
CA GLU A 119 0.22 2.18 -24.70
C GLU A 119 -0.83 2.84 -23.78
N MET A 120 -0.86 2.48 -22.51
CA MET A 120 -1.75 3.12 -21.52
C MET A 120 -1.52 4.64 -21.45
N ILE A 121 -0.24 5.06 -21.41
CA ILE A 121 0.14 6.47 -21.34
C ILE A 121 -0.23 7.18 -22.63
N TYR A 122 0.10 6.59 -23.80
CA TYR A 122 -0.16 7.16 -25.11
C TYR A 122 -1.65 7.36 -25.40
N ASN A 123 -2.47 6.36 -25.07
CA ASN A 123 -3.91 6.37 -25.29
C ASN A 123 -4.66 7.30 -24.31
N THR A 124 -3.99 7.80 -23.27
CA THR A 124 -4.60 8.73 -22.31
C THR A 124 -4.52 10.17 -22.82
N LYS A 125 -5.66 10.69 -23.29
CA LYS A 125 -5.73 12.03 -23.91
C LYS A 125 -5.75 13.19 -22.90
N THR A 126 -6.30 12.95 -21.68
CA THR A 126 -6.41 13.98 -20.63
C THR A 126 -5.05 14.23 -20.00
N PRO A 127 -4.49 15.47 -20.05
CA PRO A 127 -3.15 15.78 -19.53
C PRO A 127 -2.97 15.37 -18.06
N ARG A 128 -3.96 15.68 -17.20
CA ARG A 128 -3.97 15.25 -15.80
C ARG A 128 -3.76 13.75 -15.64
N ASN A 129 -4.59 12.96 -16.33
CA ASN A 129 -4.58 11.51 -16.19
C ASN A 129 -3.32 10.88 -16.77
N ARG A 130 -2.80 11.44 -17.87
CA ARG A 130 -1.52 11.04 -18.47
C ARG A 130 -0.36 11.27 -17.50
N LEU A 131 -0.26 12.47 -16.90
CA LEU A 131 0.75 12.78 -15.89
C LEU A 131 0.66 11.85 -14.69
N MET A 132 -0.55 11.50 -14.23
CA MET A 132 -0.76 10.55 -13.14
C MET A 132 -0.16 9.18 -13.46
N LEU A 133 -0.37 8.66 -14.67
CA LEU A 133 0.22 7.40 -15.12
C LEU A 133 1.74 7.48 -15.20
N GLU A 134 2.27 8.55 -15.82
CA GLU A 134 3.70 8.77 -15.95
C GLU A 134 4.41 8.86 -14.60
N LEU A 135 3.86 9.63 -13.66
CA LEU A 135 4.42 9.76 -12.31
C LEU A 135 4.41 8.44 -11.54
N GLN A 136 3.38 7.62 -11.71
CA GLN A 136 3.36 6.31 -11.08
C GLN A 136 4.33 5.31 -11.76
N ALA A 137 4.29 5.24 -13.09
CA ALA A 137 5.04 4.25 -13.85
C ALA A 137 6.51 4.60 -14.04
N ARG A 138 6.89 5.89 -14.06
CA ARG A 138 8.25 6.35 -14.31
C ARG A 138 8.96 6.85 -13.05
N CYS A 139 8.21 7.45 -12.11
CA CYS A 139 8.78 8.02 -10.88
C CYS A 139 8.45 7.18 -9.64
N GLY A 140 7.69 6.10 -9.80
CA GLY A 140 7.37 5.17 -8.72
C GLY A 140 6.54 5.76 -7.58
N LEU A 141 5.75 6.81 -7.80
CA LEU A 141 4.92 7.43 -6.77
C LEU A 141 3.79 6.50 -6.29
N ARG A 142 3.50 6.51 -4.99
CA ARG A 142 2.24 5.94 -4.50
C ARG A 142 1.09 6.83 -4.90
N ILE A 143 -0.05 6.23 -5.29
CA ILE A 143 -1.21 7.03 -5.71
C ILE A 143 -1.66 8.04 -4.65
N GLY A 144 -1.59 7.67 -3.36
CA GLY A 144 -1.92 8.61 -2.28
C GLY A 144 -0.93 9.78 -2.16
N GLU A 145 0.35 9.55 -2.40
CA GLU A 145 1.38 10.61 -2.46
C GLU A 145 1.07 11.56 -3.64
N LEU A 146 0.85 10.99 -4.82
CA LEU A 146 0.55 11.71 -6.04
C LEU A 146 -0.67 12.62 -5.90
N LEU A 147 -1.77 12.12 -5.33
CA LEU A 147 -3.02 12.88 -5.15
C LEU A 147 -2.92 14.00 -4.10
N ASN A 148 -1.88 13.98 -3.28
CA ASN A 148 -1.62 15.01 -2.27
C ASN A 148 -0.58 16.05 -2.72
N ILE A 149 0.03 15.90 -3.90
CA ILE A 149 0.97 16.90 -4.43
C ILE A 149 0.25 18.22 -4.63
N ARG A 150 0.81 19.29 -4.07
CA ARG A 150 0.39 20.67 -4.27
C ARG A 150 1.31 21.38 -5.26
N ALA A 151 0.87 22.51 -5.82
CA ALA A 151 1.69 23.27 -6.79
C ALA A 151 3.06 23.66 -6.21
N GLN A 152 3.12 24.06 -4.95
CA GLN A 152 4.37 24.39 -4.23
C GLN A 152 5.34 23.23 -4.03
N ASP A 153 4.85 21.99 -4.13
CA ASP A 153 5.69 20.79 -3.95
C ASP A 153 6.44 20.41 -5.24
N VAL A 154 6.14 21.11 -6.34
CA VAL A 154 6.75 20.89 -7.66
C VAL A 154 7.88 21.88 -7.88
N SER A 155 9.10 21.41 -7.96
CA SER A 155 10.29 22.25 -8.21
C SER A 155 11.20 21.56 -9.22
N GLU A 156 11.34 22.15 -10.41
CA GLU A 156 12.16 21.61 -11.50
C GLU A 156 11.88 20.10 -11.72
N ARG A 157 12.87 19.25 -11.41
CA ARG A 157 12.78 17.79 -11.55
C ARG A 157 12.50 17.08 -10.23
N LYS A 158 12.05 17.79 -9.19
CA LYS A 158 11.81 17.27 -7.84
C LYS A 158 10.35 17.45 -7.45
N LEU A 159 9.83 16.46 -6.71
CA LEU A 159 8.54 16.49 -6.06
C LEU A 159 8.74 16.26 -4.56
N THR A 160 8.33 17.21 -3.75
CA THR A 160 8.36 17.07 -2.30
C THR A 160 7.12 16.32 -1.83
N ILE A 161 7.30 15.17 -1.21
CA ILE A 161 6.24 14.33 -0.66
C ILE A 161 6.14 14.63 0.83
N LYS A 162 5.16 15.40 1.22
CA LYS A 162 4.86 15.70 2.64
C LYS A 162 4.14 14.51 3.29
N GLU A 163 4.41 14.29 4.56
CA GLU A 163 3.80 13.22 5.38
C GLU A 163 3.82 11.84 4.69
N PRO A 164 4.98 11.37 4.23
CA PRO A 164 5.07 10.08 3.57
C PRO A 164 4.62 8.95 4.52
N LYS A 165 4.27 7.80 3.95
CA LYS A 165 3.89 6.62 4.74
C LYS A 165 5.04 6.08 5.60
N SER A 166 6.26 6.49 5.31
CA SER A 166 7.48 6.12 6.04
C SER A 166 7.59 6.73 7.45
N GLY A 167 6.75 7.71 7.79
CA GLY A 167 6.83 8.44 9.07
C GLY A 167 7.89 9.53 9.13
N LYS A 168 8.56 9.83 8.01
CA LYS A 168 9.45 11.00 7.88
C LYS A 168 8.61 12.25 7.65
N ASP A 169 9.18 13.42 7.93
CA ASP A 169 8.51 14.70 7.69
C ASP A 169 8.29 14.96 6.19
N ALA A 170 9.30 14.65 5.39
CA ALA A 170 9.22 14.74 3.93
C ALA A 170 10.13 13.73 3.23
N GLU A 171 9.78 13.41 1.98
CA GLU A 171 10.61 12.65 1.04
C GLU A 171 10.66 13.39 -0.31
N VAL A 172 11.68 13.12 -1.11
CA VAL A 172 11.78 13.68 -2.46
C VAL A 172 11.65 12.56 -3.49
N ALA A 173 10.82 12.81 -4.50
CA ALA A 173 10.76 12.00 -5.71
C ALA A 173 11.36 12.79 -6.89
N PHE A 174 11.98 12.08 -7.82
CA PHE A 174 12.62 12.69 -8.98
C PHE A 174 11.84 12.40 -10.26
N MET A 175 11.78 13.37 -11.16
CA MET A 175 11.12 13.25 -12.45
C MET A 175 12.15 13.22 -13.59
N PRO A 176 11.95 12.35 -14.60
CA PRO A 176 12.61 12.53 -15.90
C PRO A 176 12.31 13.91 -16.49
N GLU A 177 13.24 14.45 -17.23
CA GLU A 177 13.14 15.82 -17.77
C GLU A 177 11.85 16.10 -18.53
N GLN A 178 11.46 15.20 -19.43
CA GLN A 178 10.23 15.34 -20.21
C GLN A 178 8.95 15.35 -19.34
N ILE A 179 8.94 14.59 -18.23
CA ILE A 179 7.80 14.58 -17.30
C ILE A 179 7.78 15.88 -16.50
N ALA A 180 8.93 16.34 -16.06
CA ALA A 180 9.07 17.61 -15.35
C ALA A 180 8.59 18.80 -16.20
N LYS A 181 8.95 18.82 -17.49
CA LYS A 181 8.47 19.83 -18.46
C LYS A 181 6.94 19.81 -18.55
N ARG A 182 6.35 18.61 -18.81
CA ARG A 182 4.88 18.49 -18.89
C ARG A 182 4.18 18.85 -17.58
N MET A 183 4.80 18.53 -16.45
CA MET A 183 4.28 18.89 -15.13
C MET A 183 4.24 20.40 -14.93
N GLY A 184 5.33 21.10 -15.29
CA GLY A 184 5.41 22.55 -15.22
C GLY A 184 4.41 23.23 -16.16
N GLU A 185 4.27 22.74 -17.39
CA GLU A 185 3.28 23.22 -18.37
C GLU A 185 1.85 23.02 -17.83
N TYR A 186 1.55 21.84 -17.25
CA TYR A 186 0.26 21.53 -16.69
C TYR A 186 -0.09 22.44 -15.50
N VAL A 187 0.85 22.66 -14.59
CA VAL A 187 0.66 23.55 -13.42
C VAL A 187 0.38 24.98 -13.89
N LYS A 188 1.15 25.49 -14.85
CA LYS A 188 0.96 26.84 -15.42
C LYS A 188 -0.38 26.98 -16.14
N ALA A 189 -0.73 26.02 -16.99
CA ALA A 189 -1.96 26.08 -17.81
C ALA A 189 -3.25 26.03 -16.98
N ASN A 190 -3.20 25.49 -15.77
CA ASN A 190 -4.37 25.41 -14.87
C ASN A 190 -4.40 26.53 -13.82
N ASN A 191 -3.42 27.45 -13.81
CA ASN A 191 -3.35 28.58 -12.87
C ASN A 191 -3.51 28.19 -11.40
N PHE A 192 -2.90 27.05 -10.99
CA PHE A 192 -3.00 26.59 -9.60
C PHE A 192 -2.35 27.60 -8.65
N PHE A 193 -3.06 27.89 -7.56
CA PHE A 193 -2.46 28.54 -6.41
C PHE A 193 -1.45 27.63 -5.69
N VAL A 194 -0.58 28.22 -4.90
CA VAL A 194 0.55 27.53 -4.24
C VAL A 194 0.08 26.29 -3.45
N GLU A 195 -1.08 26.44 -2.77
CA GLU A 195 -1.67 25.40 -1.92
C GLU A 195 -2.59 24.42 -2.66
N ASP A 196 -2.91 24.67 -3.93
CA ASP A 196 -3.83 23.84 -4.70
C ASP A 196 -3.24 22.46 -4.97
N ARG A 197 -4.10 21.43 -4.89
CA ARG A 197 -3.72 20.10 -5.34
C ARG A 197 -3.62 20.05 -6.86
N VAL A 198 -2.49 19.59 -7.35
CA VAL A 198 -2.26 19.40 -8.80
C VAL A 198 -3.21 18.35 -9.40
N PHE A 199 -3.61 17.36 -8.57
CA PHE A 199 -4.52 16.28 -8.96
C PHE A 199 -5.78 16.27 -8.07
N PRO A 200 -6.75 17.19 -8.25
CA PRO A 200 -7.90 17.37 -7.35
C PRO A 200 -8.99 16.31 -7.61
N ILE A 201 -8.64 15.04 -7.50
CA ILE A 201 -9.57 13.90 -7.60
C ILE A 201 -9.43 12.96 -6.41
N SER A 202 -10.47 12.17 -6.16
CA SER A 202 -10.46 11.19 -5.10
C SER A 202 -9.61 9.96 -5.45
N TYR A 203 -9.15 9.21 -4.43
CA TYR A 203 -8.47 7.93 -4.62
C TYR A 203 -9.35 6.93 -5.40
N SER A 204 -10.65 6.88 -5.13
CA SER A 204 -11.59 6.00 -5.82
C SER A 204 -11.69 6.35 -7.30
N THR A 205 -11.77 7.63 -7.64
CA THR A 205 -11.80 8.12 -9.03
C THR A 205 -10.52 7.74 -9.77
N ALA A 206 -9.36 7.99 -9.18
CA ALA A 206 -8.07 7.63 -9.78
C ALA A 206 -7.95 6.10 -10.00
N ARG A 207 -8.36 5.31 -9.01
CA ARG A 207 -8.36 3.84 -9.11
C ARG A 207 -9.30 3.34 -10.19
N MET A 208 -10.53 3.90 -10.27
CA MET A 208 -11.49 3.52 -11.32
C MET A 208 -10.98 3.84 -12.71
N PHE A 209 -10.36 5.01 -12.90
CA PHE A 209 -9.74 5.39 -14.16
C PHE A 209 -8.68 4.35 -14.60
N ILE A 210 -7.73 4.01 -13.72
CA ILE A 210 -6.67 3.03 -14.02
C ILE A 210 -7.27 1.66 -14.33
N ARG A 211 -8.29 1.22 -13.57
CA ARG A 211 -8.99 -0.06 -13.84
C ARG A 211 -9.72 -0.06 -15.17
N LYS A 212 -10.39 1.05 -15.52
CA LYS A 212 -11.08 1.20 -16.81
C LYS A 212 -10.07 1.09 -17.95
N LEU A 213 -8.94 1.80 -17.84
CA LEU A 213 -7.88 1.77 -18.85
C LEU A 213 -7.26 0.35 -18.96
N GLY A 214 -7.03 -0.35 -17.85
CA GLY A 214 -6.56 -1.74 -17.91
C GLY A 214 -7.54 -2.66 -18.64
N ARG A 215 -8.86 -2.50 -18.43
CA ARG A 215 -9.88 -3.29 -19.11
C ARG A 215 -9.87 -3.14 -20.64
N THR A 216 -9.53 -1.96 -21.16
CA THR A 216 -9.39 -1.78 -22.63
C THR A 216 -8.26 -2.61 -23.22
N LEU A 217 -7.32 -3.07 -22.37
CA LEU A 217 -6.21 -3.94 -22.72
C LEU A 217 -6.41 -5.39 -22.20
N ASN A 218 -7.65 -5.75 -21.81
CA ASN A 218 -7.98 -7.04 -21.20
C ASN A 218 -7.16 -7.37 -19.93
N LEU A 219 -6.75 -6.35 -19.18
CA LEU A 219 -5.93 -6.48 -17.97
C LEU A 219 -6.65 -5.94 -16.72
N THR A 220 -6.41 -6.60 -15.60
CA THR A 220 -6.82 -6.07 -14.28
C THR A 220 -5.65 -5.34 -13.64
N ILE A 221 -5.63 -4.00 -13.77
CA ILE A 221 -4.55 -3.14 -13.31
C ILE A 221 -5.01 -2.27 -12.14
N SER A 222 -4.13 -2.10 -11.18
CA SER A 222 -4.28 -1.20 -10.04
C SER A 222 -3.15 -0.15 -10.01
N PRO A 223 -3.31 0.95 -9.28
CA PRO A 223 -2.23 1.92 -9.08
C PRO A 223 -0.93 1.31 -8.56
N HIS A 224 -1.05 0.25 -7.76
CA HIS A 224 0.12 -0.43 -7.20
C HIS A 224 0.91 -1.23 -8.24
N ASP A 225 0.25 -1.69 -9.30
CA ASP A 225 0.91 -2.43 -10.38
C ASP A 225 1.77 -1.50 -11.24
N LEU A 226 1.35 -0.24 -11.46
CA LEU A 226 2.17 0.79 -12.11
C LEU A 226 3.44 1.11 -11.30
N ARG A 227 3.30 1.26 -9.98
CA ARG A 227 4.47 1.47 -9.12
C ARG A 227 5.39 0.23 -9.08
N ARG A 228 4.84 -0.97 -9.13
CA ARG A 228 5.63 -2.21 -9.24
C ARG A 228 6.37 -2.24 -10.57
N TYR A 229 5.69 -1.90 -11.66
CA TYR A 229 6.32 -1.77 -12.96
C TYR A 229 7.53 -0.83 -12.90
N SER A 230 7.41 0.36 -12.32
CA SER A 230 8.54 1.30 -12.16
C SER A 230 9.78 0.63 -11.53
N ALA A 231 9.57 -0.11 -10.44
CA ALA A 231 10.67 -0.79 -9.75
C ALA A 231 11.27 -1.92 -10.58
N THR A 232 10.42 -2.77 -11.17
CA THR A 232 10.86 -3.94 -11.94
C THR A 232 11.55 -3.51 -13.23
N TYR A 233 11.00 -2.49 -13.91
CA TYR A 233 11.62 -1.94 -15.10
C TYR A 233 13.00 -1.35 -14.82
N ALA A 234 13.15 -0.57 -13.74
CA ALA A 234 14.43 -0.01 -13.34
C ALA A 234 15.46 -1.13 -13.01
N SER A 235 15.06 -2.12 -12.22
CA SER A 235 15.91 -3.25 -11.86
C SER A 235 16.36 -4.05 -13.08
N ARG A 236 15.45 -4.36 -14.02
CA ARG A 236 15.77 -5.08 -15.26
C ARG A 236 16.68 -4.31 -16.21
N ASN A 237 16.70 -2.97 -16.09
CA ASN A 237 17.62 -2.12 -16.82
C ASN A 237 18.93 -1.81 -16.06
N GLY A 238 19.26 -2.58 -15.03
CA GLY A 238 20.54 -2.52 -14.34
C GLY A 238 20.65 -1.45 -13.27
N VAL A 239 19.56 -0.81 -12.89
CA VAL A 239 19.59 0.17 -11.78
C VAL A 239 19.88 -0.56 -10.46
N PRO A 240 20.90 -0.14 -9.69
CA PRO A 240 21.23 -0.75 -8.41
C PRO A 240 20.02 -0.85 -7.48
N LEU A 241 19.91 -1.97 -6.75
CA LEU A 241 18.77 -2.24 -5.86
C LEU A 241 18.56 -1.13 -4.83
N GLU A 242 19.62 -0.53 -4.32
CA GLU A 242 19.54 0.58 -3.37
C GLU A 242 18.87 1.80 -4.00
N ILE A 243 19.20 2.14 -5.25
CA ILE A 243 18.56 3.24 -5.97
C ILE A 243 17.08 2.93 -6.22
N VAL A 244 16.76 1.71 -6.66
CA VAL A 244 15.36 1.28 -6.82
C VAL A 244 14.59 1.40 -5.49
N SER A 245 15.21 0.95 -4.40
CA SER A 245 14.58 0.95 -3.09
C SER A 245 14.48 2.35 -2.47
N LYS A 246 15.59 3.08 -2.38
CA LYS A 246 15.68 4.32 -1.60
C LYS A 246 15.25 5.54 -2.39
N VAL A 247 15.47 5.55 -3.72
CA VAL A 247 15.18 6.71 -4.57
C VAL A 247 13.84 6.54 -5.29
N ILE A 248 13.65 5.44 -6.02
CA ILE A 248 12.42 5.25 -6.82
C ILE A 248 11.25 4.91 -5.93
N LEU A 249 11.38 3.88 -5.07
CA LEU A 249 10.30 3.43 -4.22
C LEU A 249 10.23 4.11 -2.85
N ARG A 250 11.30 4.69 -2.37
CA ARG A 250 11.38 5.30 -1.04
C ARG A 250 10.90 4.33 0.04
N HIS A 251 11.43 3.09 0.02
CA HIS A 251 11.20 2.08 1.03
C HIS A 251 12.19 2.23 2.19
N GLN A 252 11.72 2.03 3.40
CA GLN A 252 12.59 2.00 4.59
C GLN A 252 13.46 0.73 4.58
N ASP A 253 12.87 -0.42 4.23
CA ASP A 253 13.52 -1.73 4.22
C ASP A 253 13.65 -2.26 2.78
N LEU A 254 14.86 -2.73 2.44
CA LEU A 254 15.19 -3.37 1.17
C LEU A 254 14.37 -4.65 0.93
N LYS A 255 14.02 -5.40 1.97
CA LYS A 255 13.17 -6.59 1.89
C LYS A 255 11.83 -6.28 1.22
N THR A 256 11.26 -5.10 1.50
CA THR A 256 10.02 -4.66 0.85
C THR A 256 10.21 -4.50 -0.65
N THR A 257 11.36 -4.04 -1.12
CA THR A 257 11.67 -3.89 -2.55
C THR A 257 11.84 -5.25 -3.22
N GLN A 258 12.49 -6.21 -2.59
CA GLN A 258 12.68 -7.57 -3.12
C GLN A 258 11.34 -8.25 -3.45
N ILE A 259 10.29 -8.00 -2.67
CA ILE A 259 8.94 -8.51 -2.95
C ILE A 259 8.37 -7.96 -4.28
N TYR A 260 8.77 -6.74 -4.64
CA TYR A 260 8.34 -6.09 -5.90
C TYR A 260 9.03 -6.65 -7.12
N LEU A 261 10.31 -6.99 -7.01
CA LEU A 261 11.13 -7.37 -8.15
C LEU A 261 10.82 -8.77 -8.69
N GLY A 262 10.15 -9.61 -7.89
CA GLY A 262 9.84 -10.98 -8.29
C GLY A 262 11.08 -11.88 -8.33
N LYS A 263 10.96 -13.02 -9.03
CA LYS A 263 12.08 -13.90 -9.27
C LYS A 263 12.85 -13.44 -10.51
N VAL A 264 14.17 -13.45 -10.44
CA VAL A 264 15.02 -13.31 -11.62
C VAL A 264 14.79 -14.52 -12.52
N SER A 265 14.48 -14.31 -13.80
CA SER A 265 14.34 -15.38 -14.77
C SER A 265 15.71 -15.93 -15.20
N GLU A 266 15.76 -17.15 -15.69
CA GLU A 266 17.00 -17.73 -16.23
C GLU A 266 17.58 -16.88 -17.36
N HIS A 267 16.74 -16.36 -18.26
CA HIS A 267 17.17 -15.46 -19.33
C HIS A 267 17.77 -14.14 -18.80
N GLU A 268 17.21 -13.60 -17.74
CA GLU A 268 17.77 -12.41 -17.06
C GLU A 268 19.13 -12.74 -16.43
N ALA A 269 19.26 -13.90 -15.78
CA ALA A 269 20.51 -14.34 -15.17
C ALA A 269 21.59 -14.53 -16.23
N ILE A 270 21.29 -15.24 -17.33
CA ILE A 270 22.22 -15.45 -18.47
C ILE A 270 22.66 -14.11 -19.06
N ARG A 271 21.70 -13.21 -19.36
CA ARG A 271 22.00 -11.89 -19.91
C ARG A 271 22.99 -11.12 -19.03
N TRP A 272 22.82 -11.16 -17.71
CA TRP A 272 23.74 -10.49 -16.80
C TRP A 272 25.12 -11.14 -16.75
N MET A 273 25.19 -12.46 -16.85
CA MET A 273 26.48 -13.16 -16.97
C MET A 273 27.20 -12.76 -18.25
N ASP A 274 26.48 -12.64 -19.37
CA ASP A 274 27.04 -12.18 -20.65
C ASP A 274 27.53 -10.72 -20.59
N ILE A 275 26.75 -9.83 -19.93
CA ILE A 275 27.16 -8.42 -19.73
C ILE A 275 28.41 -8.31 -18.88
N LEU A 276 28.54 -9.15 -17.84
CA LEU A 276 29.67 -9.08 -16.90
C LEU A 276 30.92 -9.79 -17.44
N HIS A 277 30.78 -10.86 -18.18
CA HIS A 277 31.86 -11.77 -18.55
C HIS A 277 31.93 -12.09 -20.04
N GLY A 278 30.87 -11.81 -20.81
CA GLY A 278 30.87 -11.97 -22.26
C GLY A 278 31.64 -10.82 -22.91
N LYS A 279 32.68 -11.17 -23.69
CA LYS A 279 33.36 -10.24 -24.59
C LYS A 279 32.81 -10.38 -26.00
#